data_a2b38dadc98a8652b155fd5a99be411c
#
_entry.id   a2b38dadc98a8652b155fd5a99be411c
#
_cell.length_a   1.000
_cell.length_b   1.000
_cell.length_c   1.000
_cell.angle_alpha   90.00
_cell.angle_beta   90.00
_cell.angle_gamma   90.00
#
_symmetry.space_group_name_H-M   'P 1'
#
loop_
_entity.id
_entity.type
_entity.pdbx_description
1 polymer ?
#
loop_
_entity_poly.entity_id
_entity_poly.type
_entity_poly.pdbx_seq_one_letter_code
_entity_poly.pdbx_strand_id
1 'polypeptide(L)'
;LVLSHKCKPGLPGRNIMMAWKGSKESLRAVCDALPLLQKAEKVTLLAICKPEADEVPGTEISAFLSRHDVHVEIITDVGDNAGVGETILFHARASDADLIVMGAHGHSKLHEVIAGSVTKHVTAHMTMPVLISH
;
A
#
# COMPACT_ATOMS: atom_id res chain seq x y z
N LEU A 1 -7.45 9.71 -2.60
CA LEU A 1 -7.08 9.06 -3.86
C LEU A 1 -6.26 10.03 -4.71
N VAL A 2 -5.10 9.59 -5.14
CA VAL A 2 -4.22 10.36 -6.03
C VAL A 2 -4.19 9.70 -7.41
N LEU A 3 -4.41 10.50 -8.45
CA LEU A 3 -4.37 10.06 -9.83
C LEU A 3 -3.21 10.76 -10.56
N SER A 4 -2.50 10.01 -11.39
CA SER A 4 -1.50 10.57 -12.31
C SER A 4 -2.05 10.59 -13.72
N HIS A 5 -1.62 11.55 -14.54
CA HIS A 5 -1.91 11.57 -15.98
C HIS A 5 -1.37 10.34 -16.72
N LYS A 6 -0.46 9.58 -16.10
CA LYS A 6 0.09 8.32 -16.62
C LYS A 6 -0.77 7.09 -16.28
N CYS A 7 -1.84 7.26 -15.48
CA CYS A 7 -2.72 6.15 -15.15
C CYS A 7 -3.50 5.68 -16.38
N LYS A 8 -3.62 4.37 -16.52
CA LYS A 8 -4.44 3.77 -17.56
C LYS A 8 -5.91 4.15 -17.34
N PRO A 9 -6.69 4.41 -18.41
CA PRO A 9 -8.12 4.66 -18.27
C PRO A 9 -8.83 3.40 -17.76
N GLY A 10 -9.79 3.58 -16.86
CA GLY A 10 -10.59 2.52 -16.28
C GLY A 10 -10.91 2.79 -14.82
N LEU A 11 -11.85 2.04 -14.26
CA LEU A 11 -12.14 2.08 -12.82
C LEU A 11 -11.12 1.21 -12.10
N PRO A 12 -10.33 1.79 -11.17
CA PRO A 12 -9.38 1.03 -10.37
C PRO A 12 -10.10 0.16 -9.33
N GLY A 13 -9.44 -0.88 -8.86
CA GLY A 13 -9.91 -1.67 -7.73
C GLY A 13 -10.26 -3.12 -8.04
N ARG A 14 -9.86 -3.63 -9.20
CA ARG A 14 -9.93 -5.08 -9.48
C ARG A 14 -8.76 -5.82 -8.85
N ASN A 15 -7.55 -5.32 -9.05
CA ASN A 15 -6.32 -5.87 -8.48
C ASN A 15 -5.68 -4.82 -7.58
N ILE A 16 -5.87 -4.94 -6.28
CA ILE A 16 -5.40 -3.96 -5.31
C ILE A 16 -4.14 -4.48 -4.63
N MET A 17 -3.11 -3.64 -4.56
CA MET A 17 -1.94 -3.89 -3.74
C MET A 17 -1.91 -2.93 -2.55
N MET A 18 -1.78 -3.48 -1.35
CA MET A 18 -1.61 -2.72 -0.11
C MET A 18 -0.15 -2.73 0.32
N ALA A 19 0.43 -1.56 0.52
CA ALA A 19 1.75 -1.43 1.14
C ALA A 19 1.60 -1.36 2.67
N TRP A 20 2.10 -2.38 3.36
CA TRP A 20 1.93 -2.57 4.80
C TRP A 20 3.24 -2.40 5.56
N LYS A 21 3.20 -1.58 6.59
CA LYS A 21 4.35 -1.33 7.48
C LYS A 21 4.02 -1.56 8.96
N GLY A 22 2.79 -1.93 9.32
CA GLY A 22 2.36 -2.06 10.71
C GLY A 22 2.17 -0.73 11.44
N SER A 23 2.04 0.38 10.74
CA SER A 23 1.81 1.70 11.33
C SER A 23 0.32 2.05 11.41
N LYS A 24 -0.02 3.05 12.23
CA LYS A 24 -1.40 3.56 12.35
C LYS A 24 -1.93 4.07 11.00
N GLU A 25 -1.06 4.70 10.22
CA GLU A 25 -1.40 5.24 8.91
C GLU A 25 -1.67 4.12 7.90
N SER A 26 -0.90 3.04 7.91
CA SER A 26 -1.15 1.88 7.06
C SER A 26 -2.45 1.15 7.47
N LEU A 27 -2.74 1.04 8.77
CA LEU A 27 -4.00 0.49 9.25
C LEU A 27 -5.19 1.35 8.81
N ARG A 28 -5.08 2.67 8.95
CA ARG A 28 -6.13 3.60 8.50
C ARG A 28 -6.37 3.48 7.00
N ALA A 29 -5.31 3.41 6.19
CA ALA A 29 -5.43 3.24 4.75
C ALA A 29 -6.19 1.95 4.37
N VAL A 30 -5.91 0.85 5.07
CA VAL A 30 -6.63 -0.41 4.89
C VAL A 30 -8.10 -0.26 5.26
N CYS A 31 -8.43 0.36 6.41
CA CYS A 31 -9.81 0.58 6.82
C CYS A 31 -10.57 1.48 5.83
N ASP A 32 -9.94 2.55 5.36
CA ASP A 32 -10.53 3.47 4.39
C ASP A 32 -10.77 2.79 3.02
N ALA A 33 -9.92 1.84 2.66
CA ALA A 33 -10.03 1.09 1.41
C ALA A 33 -10.96 -0.14 1.52
N LEU A 34 -11.42 -0.52 2.71
CA LEU A 34 -12.16 -1.76 2.94
C LEU A 34 -13.31 -2.00 1.96
N PRO A 35 -14.17 -1.00 1.64
CA PRO A 35 -15.23 -1.19 0.65
C PRO A 35 -14.72 -1.55 -0.75
N LEU A 36 -13.53 -1.06 -1.13
CA LEU A 36 -12.89 -1.40 -2.41
C LEU A 36 -12.28 -2.81 -2.35
N LEU A 37 -11.61 -3.13 -1.25
CA LEU A 37 -10.98 -4.43 -1.02
C LEU A 37 -12.01 -5.57 -1.08
N GLN A 38 -13.21 -5.38 -0.53
CA GLN A 38 -14.30 -6.35 -0.56
C GLN A 38 -14.84 -6.63 -1.96
N LYS A 39 -14.68 -5.70 -2.90
CA LYS A 39 -15.11 -5.83 -4.30
C LYS A 39 -14.00 -6.25 -5.23
N ALA A 40 -12.76 -6.25 -4.77
CA ALA A 40 -11.60 -6.59 -5.58
C ALA A 40 -11.60 -8.09 -5.96
N GLU A 41 -11.09 -8.38 -7.14
CA GLU A 41 -10.88 -9.76 -7.61
C GLU A 41 -9.61 -10.35 -6.98
N LYS A 42 -8.59 -9.51 -6.79
CA LYS A 42 -7.33 -9.89 -6.17
C LYS A 42 -6.84 -8.80 -5.23
N VAL A 43 -6.39 -9.20 -4.04
CA VAL A 43 -5.79 -8.30 -3.07
C VAL A 43 -4.43 -8.86 -2.65
N THR A 44 -3.39 -8.06 -2.81
CA THR A 44 -2.02 -8.38 -2.42
C THR A 44 -1.59 -7.49 -1.28
N LEU A 45 -1.08 -8.08 -0.21
CA LEU A 45 -0.48 -7.37 0.91
C LEU A 45 1.05 -7.43 0.77
N LEU A 46 1.68 -6.32 0.45
CA LEU A 46 3.12 -6.19 0.45
C LEU A 46 3.60 -5.72 1.81
N ALA A 47 4.21 -6.61 2.57
CA ALA A 47 4.82 -6.32 3.84
C ALA A 47 6.32 -6.10 3.65
N ILE A 48 6.78 -4.87 3.89
CA ILE A 48 8.20 -4.51 3.80
C ILE A 48 8.80 -4.58 5.20
N CYS A 49 9.72 -5.50 5.38
CA CYS A 49 10.35 -5.81 6.65
C CYS A 49 11.75 -5.23 6.75
N LYS A 50 12.23 -5.08 7.97
CA LYS A 50 13.67 -4.98 8.22
C LYS A 50 14.28 -6.37 8.17
N PRO A 51 15.58 -6.51 7.79
CA PRO A 51 16.24 -7.82 7.69
C PRO A 51 16.23 -8.67 8.97
N GLU A 52 16.01 -8.05 10.13
CA GLU A 52 16.10 -8.64 11.46
C GLU A 52 14.72 -8.96 12.09
N ALA A 53 13.63 -8.93 11.32
CA ALA A 53 12.31 -9.20 11.86
C ALA A 53 12.06 -10.70 12.04
N ASP A 54 11.86 -11.15 13.29
CA ASP A 54 11.56 -12.54 13.62
C ASP A 54 10.12 -12.97 13.27
N GLU A 55 9.22 -12.02 13.01
CA GLU A 55 7.81 -12.29 12.69
C GLU A 55 7.50 -11.98 11.23
N VAL A 56 6.61 -12.78 10.63
CA VAL A 56 6.06 -12.48 9.29
C VAL A 56 5.09 -11.31 9.43
N PRO A 57 5.48 -10.10 8.99
CA PRO A 57 4.61 -8.96 9.11
C PRO A 57 3.39 -9.13 8.21
N GLY A 58 2.25 -8.68 8.70
CA GLY A 58 0.99 -8.76 7.95
C GLY A 58 0.08 -9.91 8.35
N THR A 59 0.48 -10.82 9.25
CA THR A 59 -0.38 -11.92 9.70
C THR A 59 -1.63 -11.40 10.42
N GLU A 60 -1.49 -10.45 11.33
CA GLU A 60 -2.62 -9.88 12.07
C GLU A 60 -3.59 -9.11 11.17
N ILE A 61 -3.07 -8.31 10.26
CA ILE A 61 -3.92 -7.57 9.31
C ILE A 61 -4.59 -8.49 8.31
N SER A 62 -3.93 -9.56 7.89
CA SER A 62 -4.54 -10.59 7.05
C SER A 62 -5.71 -11.28 7.75
N ALA A 63 -5.58 -11.61 9.03
CA ALA A 63 -6.66 -12.17 9.85
C ALA A 63 -7.83 -11.17 10.01
N PHE A 64 -7.54 -9.90 10.22
CA PHE A 64 -8.55 -8.84 10.25
C PHE A 64 -9.31 -8.75 8.92
N LEU A 65 -8.61 -8.72 7.79
CA LEU A 65 -9.21 -8.65 6.46
C LEU A 65 -10.03 -9.89 6.13
N SER A 66 -9.58 -11.06 6.53
CA SER A 66 -10.31 -12.32 6.35
C SER A 66 -11.66 -12.31 7.08
N ARG A 67 -11.73 -11.71 8.26
CA ARG A 67 -13.01 -11.51 8.99
C ARG A 67 -13.96 -10.53 8.30
N HIS A 68 -13.46 -9.72 7.38
CA HIS A 68 -14.24 -8.81 6.53
C HIS A 68 -14.42 -9.33 5.09
N ASP A 69 -14.30 -10.65 4.89
CA ASP A 69 -14.46 -11.31 3.60
C ASP A 69 -13.45 -10.85 2.52
N VAL A 70 -12.25 -10.42 2.95
CA VAL A 70 -11.14 -10.05 2.06
C VAL A 70 -10.01 -11.06 2.22
N HIS A 71 -9.77 -11.84 1.17
CA HIS A 71 -8.64 -12.77 1.10
C HIS A 71 -7.43 -12.08 0.47
N VAL A 72 -6.30 -12.16 1.16
CA VAL A 72 -5.06 -11.51 0.71
C VAL A 72 -3.96 -12.51 0.45
N GLU A 73 -3.20 -12.24 -0.60
CA GLU A 73 -1.91 -12.87 -0.85
C GLU A 73 -0.82 -12.01 -0.19
N ILE A 74 -0.04 -12.59 0.72
CA ILE A 74 1.03 -11.88 1.42
C ILE A 74 2.33 -12.05 0.65
N ILE A 75 2.97 -10.92 0.31
CA ILE A 75 4.31 -10.87 -0.23
C ILE A 75 5.18 -10.12 0.78
N THR A 76 6.31 -10.70 1.13
CA THR A 76 7.30 -10.05 1.99
C THR A 76 8.51 -9.66 1.17
N ASP A 77 9.00 -8.46 1.39
CA ASP A 77 10.26 -7.98 0.82
C ASP A 77 11.08 -7.26 1.89
N VAL A 78 12.37 -7.24 1.69
CA VAL A 78 13.31 -6.54 2.57
C VAL A 78 13.68 -5.23 1.90
N GLY A 79 13.27 -4.11 2.50
CA GLY A 79 13.58 -2.78 2.00
C GLY A 79 14.44 -1.99 2.98
N ASP A 80 15.47 -1.35 2.50
CA ASP A 80 16.05 -0.21 3.19
C ASP A 80 15.15 1.02 2.95
N ASN A 81 15.22 2.02 3.80
CA ASN A 81 14.36 3.20 3.71
C ASN A 81 14.50 3.98 2.39
N ALA A 82 15.61 3.78 1.65
CA ALA A 82 15.89 4.47 0.39
C ALA A 82 15.20 3.79 -0.81
N GLY A 83 15.02 2.46 -0.75
CA GLY A 83 14.45 1.67 -1.84
C GLY A 83 12.97 1.34 -1.71
N VAL A 84 12.31 1.62 -0.57
CA VAL A 84 10.93 1.20 -0.28
C VAL A 84 9.93 1.67 -1.35
N GLY A 85 10.02 2.90 -1.81
CA GLY A 85 9.11 3.42 -2.84
C GLY A 85 9.24 2.67 -4.17
N GLU A 86 10.46 2.35 -4.58
CA GLU A 86 10.70 1.55 -5.79
C GLU A 86 10.24 0.11 -5.63
N THR A 87 10.46 -0.49 -4.47
CA THR A 87 9.97 -1.82 -4.12
C THR A 87 8.44 -1.90 -4.23
N ILE A 88 7.72 -0.89 -3.72
CA ILE A 88 6.27 -0.80 -3.84
C ILE A 88 5.85 -0.76 -5.31
N LEU A 89 6.46 0.11 -6.11
CA LEU A 89 6.13 0.25 -7.53
C LEU A 89 6.48 -1.02 -8.33
N PHE A 90 7.60 -1.66 -8.03
CA PHE A 90 8.00 -2.92 -8.64
C PHE A 90 6.96 -4.02 -8.41
N HIS A 91 6.57 -4.25 -7.15
CA HIS A 91 5.58 -5.27 -6.83
C HIS A 91 4.18 -4.95 -7.36
N ALA A 92 3.80 -3.66 -7.39
CA ALA A 92 2.54 -3.25 -7.98
C ALA A 92 2.46 -3.57 -9.48
N ARG A 93 3.55 -3.35 -10.21
CA ARG A 93 3.63 -3.73 -11.63
C ARG A 93 3.66 -5.24 -11.82
N ALA A 94 4.45 -5.96 -11.01
CA ALA A 94 4.58 -7.42 -11.09
C ALA A 94 3.27 -8.16 -10.75
N SER A 95 2.42 -7.59 -9.92
CA SER A 95 1.10 -8.15 -9.57
C SER A 95 -0.04 -7.64 -10.47
N ASP A 96 0.26 -6.85 -11.50
CA ASP A 96 -0.74 -6.18 -12.35
C ASP A 96 -1.77 -5.37 -11.53
N ALA A 97 -1.32 -4.74 -10.45
CA ALA A 97 -2.18 -3.92 -9.62
C ALA A 97 -2.70 -2.70 -10.40
N ASP A 98 -3.98 -2.42 -10.23
CA ASP A 98 -4.64 -1.25 -10.80
C ASP A 98 -4.92 -0.16 -9.74
N LEU A 99 -4.64 -0.48 -8.48
CA LEU A 99 -4.72 0.44 -7.34
C LEU A 99 -3.66 0.08 -6.30
N ILE A 100 -2.95 1.09 -5.81
CA ILE A 100 -2.10 0.97 -4.62
C ILE A 100 -2.82 1.61 -3.44
N VAL A 101 -2.81 0.94 -2.29
CA VAL A 101 -3.29 1.47 -1.00
C VAL A 101 -2.10 1.58 -0.05
N MET A 102 -1.86 2.76 0.49
CA MET A 102 -0.74 2.99 1.40
C MET A 102 -1.04 4.06 2.44
N GLY A 103 -0.41 3.94 3.61
CA GLY A 103 -0.38 5.01 4.60
C GLY A 103 0.67 6.08 4.25
N ALA A 104 0.36 7.34 4.50
CA ALA A 104 1.34 8.40 4.42
C ALA A 104 2.15 8.46 5.73
N HIS A 105 3.48 8.43 5.61
CA HIS A 105 4.37 8.68 6.74
C HIS A 105 4.72 10.16 6.80
N GLY A 106 4.16 10.85 7.77
CA GLY A 106 4.57 12.20 8.14
C GLY A 106 5.12 12.19 9.56
N HIS A 107 6.42 12.34 9.76
CA HIS A 107 7.04 12.65 11.04
C HIS A 107 6.97 14.17 11.33
N SER A 108 5.86 14.83 11.06
CA SER A 108 5.78 16.26 11.27
C SER A 108 4.59 16.61 12.15
N LYS A 109 4.89 17.20 13.31
CA LYS A 109 3.94 17.88 14.20
C LYS A 109 3.48 19.26 13.66
N LEU A 110 3.78 19.58 12.43
CA LEU A 110 3.46 20.87 11.81
C LEU A 110 2.46 20.67 10.66
N HIS A 111 1.51 21.58 10.56
CA HIS A 111 0.35 21.63 9.68
C HIS A 111 0.64 21.64 8.15
N GLU A 112 1.84 21.31 7.73
CA GLU A 112 2.16 21.12 6.32
C GLU A 112 2.28 19.61 6.05
N VAL A 113 1.48 19.11 5.13
CA VAL A 113 1.50 17.74 4.62
C VAL A 113 2.82 17.50 3.89
N ILE A 114 3.89 17.31 4.63
CA ILE A 114 5.15 16.84 4.06
C ILE A 114 5.02 15.33 3.93
N ALA A 115 4.57 14.89 2.77
CA ALA A 115 4.61 13.48 2.41
C ALA A 115 6.03 12.96 2.61
N GLY A 116 6.19 11.84 3.32
CA GLY A 116 7.50 11.20 3.53
C GLY A 116 8.15 10.83 2.18
N SER A 117 9.44 10.56 2.20
CA SER A 117 10.23 10.24 0.98
C SER A 117 9.60 9.12 0.14
N VAL A 118 9.07 8.09 0.78
CA VAL A 118 8.37 6.97 0.12
C VAL A 118 7.12 7.44 -0.62
N THR A 119 6.27 8.22 0.03
CA THR A 119 5.04 8.75 -0.58
C THR A 119 5.36 9.66 -1.77
N LYS A 120 6.36 10.53 -1.62
CA LYS A 120 6.82 11.39 -2.72
C LYS A 120 7.34 10.58 -3.90
N HIS A 121 8.13 9.54 -3.64
CA HIS A 121 8.67 8.69 -4.69
C HIS A 121 7.55 7.95 -5.43
N VAL A 122 6.64 7.31 -4.69
CA VAL A 122 5.51 6.57 -5.28
C VAL A 122 4.64 7.50 -6.13
N THR A 123 4.26 8.67 -5.60
CA THR A 123 3.40 9.61 -6.34
C THR A 123 4.05 10.22 -7.57
N ALA A 124 5.39 10.40 -7.55
CA ALA A 124 6.13 10.92 -8.70
C ALA A 124 6.28 9.89 -9.83
N HIS A 125 6.32 8.58 -9.51
CA HIS A 125 6.62 7.52 -10.47
C HIS A 125 5.46 6.55 -10.71
N MET A 126 4.30 6.76 -10.08
CA MET A 126 3.12 5.90 -10.23
C MET A 126 2.58 5.91 -11.65
N THR A 127 2.14 4.74 -12.10
CA THR A 127 1.44 4.54 -13.38
C THR A 127 0.00 4.04 -13.17
N MET A 128 -0.41 3.91 -11.91
CA MET A 128 -1.73 3.51 -11.46
C MET A 128 -2.18 4.43 -10.32
N PRO A 129 -3.49 4.54 -10.04
CA PRO A 129 -4.00 5.29 -8.88
C PRO A 129 -3.40 4.83 -7.56
N VAL A 130 -3.25 5.77 -6.64
CA VAL A 130 -2.79 5.51 -5.27
C VAL A 130 -3.79 6.10 -4.28
N LEU A 131 -4.31 5.27 -3.39
CA LEU A 131 -5.10 5.71 -2.24
C LEU A 131 -4.16 5.87 -1.05
N ILE A 132 -4.06 7.09 -0.57
CA ILE A 132 -3.19 7.45 0.55
C ILE A 132 -4.07 7.89 1.71
N SER A 133 -3.82 7.33 2.89
CA SER A 133 -4.43 7.77 4.15
C SER A 133 -3.36 8.16 5.17
N HIS A 134 -3.68 9.11 5.99
CA HIS A 134 -2.77 9.67 7.01
C HIS A 134 -3.41 9.75 8.39
#